data_9c5f3988a491ba3aefd4d264e6474104
#
_entry.id   9c5f3988a491ba3aefd4d264e6474104
#
_cell.length_a   1.000
_cell.length_b   1.000
_cell.length_c   1.000
_cell.angle_alpha   90.00
_cell.angle_beta   90.00
_cell.angle_gamma   90.00
#
_symmetry.space_group_name_H-M   'P 1'
#
loop_
_entity.id
_entity.type
_entity.pdbx_description
1 polymer ?
#
loop_
_entity_poly.entity_id
_entity_poly.type
_entity_poly.pdbx_seq_one_letter_code
_entity_poly.pdbx_strand_id
1 'polypeptide(L)'
;SLINYASSDFLSLRDALVDYIKAVYPLEYDYFVESDLGMMLIELVAYMGAVMSLKADFLANENYLATARDRNSIKKLFQLIGVRLKGPLSSAAQASITFNGTPGNAVIPIENRTITVKSPEDGASLAFTVYKTNNGVVDTANSTGQIALSQAESVGAAGLTWTNIVLQEGSLISDEGEFAATESIKTIPLTESPVIEGSIDVYVNTGDSTTSGAYTEVENIFFASSTTQKIFQVVYDDDYKATVVFGNGIRGVIPPDDASYIVTYRVGGGSRGNIISNYINSNIIGQANRTGVVTNTTPATGGADAETVFHAKKYGPLTFARQDRVVTLEDYTVFANTFISDYGTVGKASAVTRKAYCSGNIIDIYVLEKANNLQVQKASPTFKQQLITALQPKKMVTDEIVVVDGLVRTLDLIITVKVDRKLQPKEQIVKSKVRNAILDFMAVDNREFGETLVVADLSRVIFELEEVRIASIDNVMENIKVEFNELIQLNNLLIKVEYLD
;
A
#
# COMPACT_ATOMS: atom_id res chain seq x y z
N SER A 1 19.77 10.32 -12.48
CA SER A 1 19.46 11.30 -13.53
C SER A 1 18.81 10.60 -14.70
N LEU A 2 17.73 11.17 -15.26
CA LEU A 2 17.13 10.66 -16.50
C LEU A 2 18.15 10.79 -17.63
N ILE A 3 18.24 9.74 -18.44
CA ILE A 3 19.12 9.73 -19.61
C ILE A 3 18.27 10.27 -20.78
N ASN A 4 18.84 11.21 -21.51
CA ASN A 4 18.28 11.70 -22.76
C ASN A 4 18.88 10.89 -23.89
N TYR A 5 18.13 10.00 -24.51
CA TYR A 5 18.56 9.14 -25.60
C TYR A 5 18.36 9.78 -26.96
N ALA A 6 17.40 10.68 -27.08
CA ALA A 6 17.08 11.37 -28.31
C ALA A 6 17.32 12.88 -28.12
N SER A 7 18.52 13.36 -28.35
CA SER A 7 18.94 14.75 -28.11
C SER A 7 18.30 15.78 -29.07
N SER A 8 17.05 15.58 -29.47
CA SER A 8 16.35 16.43 -30.45
C SER A 8 15.26 17.22 -29.75
N ASP A 9 15.54 18.49 -29.45
CA ASP A 9 14.56 19.44 -29.00
C ASP A 9 13.83 20.12 -30.20
N PHE A 10 12.79 20.87 -29.91
CA PHE A 10 12.00 21.56 -30.93
C PHE A 10 12.86 22.46 -31.84
N LEU A 11 13.75 23.25 -31.25
CA LEU A 11 14.56 24.20 -31.99
C LEU A 11 15.57 23.50 -32.92
N SER A 12 16.25 22.48 -32.42
CA SER A 12 17.22 21.72 -33.23
C SER A 12 16.54 20.97 -34.37
N LEU A 13 15.34 20.41 -34.16
CA LEU A 13 14.55 19.75 -35.21
C LEU A 13 14.04 20.77 -36.25
N ARG A 14 13.56 21.92 -35.81
CA ARG A 14 13.12 22.99 -36.70
C ARG A 14 14.27 23.45 -37.59
N ASP A 15 15.41 23.78 -37.00
CA ASP A 15 16.59 24.27 -37.72
C ASP A 15 17.13 23.23 -38.71
N ALA A 16 17.17 21.94 -38.32
CA ALA A 16 17.54 20.85 -39.22
C ALA A 16 16.57 20.68 -40.39
N LEU A 17 15.27 20.85 -40.18
CA LEU A 17 14.26 20.81 -41.27
C LEU A 17 14.41 22.00 -42.21
N VAL A 18 14.67 23.19 -41.69
CA VAL A 18 14.95 24.40 -42.48
C VAL A 18 16.19 24.19 -43.34
N ASP A 19 17.28 23.68 -42.74
CA ASP A 19 18.53 23.46 -43.48
C ASP A 19 18.37 22.33 -44.54
N TYR A 20 17.59 21.30 -44.25
CA TYR A 20 17.25 20.25 -45.22
C TYR A 20 16.49 20.84 -46.42
N ILE A 21 15.47 21.66 -46.20
CA ILE A 21 14.69 22.27 -47.28
C ILE A 21 15.54 23.21 -48.13
N LYS A 22 16.41 24.02 -47.50
CA LYS A 22 17.38 24.87 -48.22
C LYS A 22 18.35 24.08 -49.09
N ALA A 23 18.75 22.89 -48.63
CA ALA A 23 19.70 22.05 -49.35
C ALA A 23 19.05 21.29 -50.53
N VAL A 24 17.81 20.83 -50.37
CA VAL A 24 17.14 19.92 -51.31
C VAL A 24 16.23 20.69 -52.27
N TYR A 25 15.60 21.78 -51.84
CA TYR A 25 14.61 22.54 -52.59
C TYR A 25 14.94 24.06 -52.66
N PRO A 26 16.18 24.43 -53.04
CA PRO A 26 16.64 25.83 -52.96
C PRO A 26 15.94 26.79 -53.95
N LEU A 27 15.28 26.28 -54.99
CA LEU A 27 14.58 27.09 -55.98
C LEU A 27 13.05 27.07 -55.77
N GLU A 28 12.53 26.11 -55.06
CA GLU A 28 11.10 25.92 -54.85
C GLU A 28 10.59 26.63 -53.59
N TYR A 29 11.45 26.75 -52.53
CA TYR A 29 11.09 27.40 -51.27
C TYR A 29 12.29 28.07 -50.63
N ASP A 30 12.28 29.42 -50.61
CA ASP A 30 13.35 30.25 -50.05
C ASP A 30 12.87 31.26 -48.96
N TYR A 31 11.56 31.25 -48.65
CA TYR A 31 10.92 32.22 -47.78
C TYR A 31 10.67 31.63 -46.36
N PHE A 32 11.64 31.81 -45.45
CA PHE A 32 11.61 31.27 -44.10
C PHE A 32 11.24 32.35 -43.05
N VAL A 33 10.06 32.94 -43.17
CA VAL A 33 9.53 33.92 -42.20
C VAL A 33 8.49 33.26 -41.32
N GLU A 34 8.50 33.55 -40.02
CA GLU A 34 7.61 32.92 -39.02
C GLU A 34 6.12 33.04 -39.34
N SER A 35 5.71 34.05 -40.12
CA SER A 35 4.31 34.24 -40.54
C SER A 35 3.91 33.49 -41.82
N ASP A 36 4.85 32.77 -42.44
CA ASP A 36 4.58 32.02 -43.66
C ASP A 36 3.97 30.64 -43.36
N LEU A 37 3.01 30.21 -44.22
CA LEU A 37 2.33 28.92 -44.09
C LEU A 37 3.31 27.75 -44.15
N GLY A 38 4.36 27.84 -45.00
CA GLY A 38 5.39 26.80 -45.12
C GLY A 38 6.18 26.69 -43.83
N MET A 39 6.57 27.82 -43.21
CA MET A 39 7.25 27.81 -41.94
C MET A 39 6.39 27.25 -40.82
N MET A 40 5.09 27.56 -40.78
CA MET A 40 4.14 26.97 -39.81
C MET A 40 4.06 25.44 -39.95
N LEU A 41 4.10 24.92 -41.18
CA LEU A 41 4.11 23.45 -41.39
C LEU A 41 5.42 22.80 -40.89
N ILE A 42 6.56 23.49 -41.15
CA ILE A 42 7.90 23.01 -40.64
C ILE A 42 7.88 22.98 -39.10
N GLU A 43 7.37 24.01 -38.46
CA GLU A 43 7.24 24.07 -37.00
C GLU A 43 6.30 23.00 -36.45
N LEU A 44 5.17 22.72 -37.14
CA LEU A 44 4.27 21.64 -36.74
C LEU A 44 4.96 20.27 -36.80
N VAL A 45 5.73 20.01 -37.88
CA VAL A 45 6.49 18.74 -38.01
C VAL A 45 7.61 18.67 -36.96
N ALA A 46 8.32 19.78 -36.71
CA ALA A 46 9.33 19.86 -35.66
C ALA A 46 8.74 19.61 -34.28
N TYR A 47 7.56 20.18 -33.98
CA TYR A 47 6.85 19.94 -32.74
C TYR A 47 6.43 18.46 -32.59
N MET A 48 5.88 17.84 -33.63
CA MET A 48 5.56 16.43 -33.63
C MET A 48 6.81 15.57 -33.39
N GLY A 49 7.93 15.91 -34.03
CA GLY A 49 9.21 15.25 -33.85
C GLY A 49 9.72 15.37 -32.40
N ALA A 50 9.64 16.55 -31.81
CA ALA A 50 10.02 16.78 -30.41
C ALA A 50 9.15 15.98 -29.43
N VAL A 51 7.84 15.93 -29.64
CA VAL A 51 6.92 15.12 -28.83
C VAL A 51 7.23 13.62 -28.97
N MET A 52 7.51 13.14 -30.18
CA MET A 52 7.89 11.73 -30.40
C MET A 52 9.22 11.41 -29.73
N SER A 53 10.22 12.29 -29.83
CA SER A 53 11.52 12.16 -29.15
C SER A 53 11.36 12.08 -27.63
N LEU A 54 10.58 13.00 -27.04
CA LEU A 54 10.28 12.97 -25.61
C LEU A 54 9.61 11.67 -25.17
N LYS A 55 8.66 11.19 -25.99
CA LYS A 55 7.95 9.94 -25.71
C LYS A 55 8.88 8.72 -25.84
N ALA A 56 9.80 8.73 -26.80
CA ALA A 56 10.81 7.69 -26.96
C ALA A 56 11.77 7.65 -25.75
N ASP A 57 12.25 8.81 -25.31
CA ASP A 57 13.10 8.92 -24.13
C ASP A 57 12.38 8.47 -22.85
N PHE A 58 11.10 8.85 -22.70
CA PHE A 58 10.30 8.37 -21.59
C PHE A 58 10.18 6.84 -21.60
N LEU A 59 9.80 6.24 -22.73
CA LEU A 59 9.66 4.79 -22.87
C LEU A 59 11.00 4.07 -22.65
N ALA A 60 12.11 4.62 -23.12
CA ALA A 60 13.44 4.04 -22.91
C ALA A 60 13.84 4.07 -21.42
N ASN A 61 13.56 5.17 -20.71
CA ASN A 61 13.82 5.27 -19.28
C ASN A 61 12.92 4.36 -18.43
N GLU A 62 11.69 4.06 -18.89
CA GLU A 62 10.77 3.14 -18.21
C GLU A 62 11.23 1.67 -18.23
N ASN A 63 12.18 1.30 -19.08
CA ASN A 63 12.75 -0.05 -19.11
C ASN A 63 13.77 -0.33 -17.99
N TYR A 64 14.18 0.67 -17.22
CA TYR A 64 15.16 0.51 -16.16
C TYR A 64 14.56 0.89 -14.81
N LEU A 65 14.68 0.01 -13.82
CA LEU A 65 14.13 0.22 -12.48
C LEU A 65 14.61 1.54 -11.83
N ALA A 66 15.86 1.94 -12.06
CA ALA A 66 16.42 3.17 -11.50
C ALA A 66 15.74 4.44 -12.04
N THR A 67 15.36 4.43 -13.33
CA THR A 67 14.81 5.61 -14.03
C THR A 67 13.31 5.55 -14.24
N ALA A 68 12.69 4.37 -14.20
CA ALA A 68 11.25 4.19 -14.35
C ALA A 68 10.48 5.04 -13.33
N ARG A 69 9.42 5.68 -13.75
CA ARG A 69 8.53 6.53 -12.92
C ARG A 69 7.12 6.02 -12.88
N ASP A 70 6.68 5.40 -13.97
CA ASP A 70 5.35 4.83 -14.06
C ASP A 70 5.24 3.56 -13.19
N ARG A 71 4.18 3.50 -12.39
CA ARG A 71 3.92 2.38 -11.48
C ARG A 71 3.79 1.05 -12.20
N ASN A 72 3.16 1.06 -13.38
CA ASN A 72 3.00 -0.12 -14.23
C ASN A 72 4.31 -0.68 -14.74
N SER A 73 5.19 0.20 -15.21
CA SER A 73 6.51 -0.17 -15.68
C SER A 73 7.31 -0.82 -14.56
N ILE A 74 7.26 -0.22 -13.37
CA ILE A 74 7.93 -0.74 -12.17
C ILE A 74 7.35 -2.09 -11.76
N LYS A 75 6.02 -2.24 -11.74
CA LYS A 75 5.33 -3.49 -11.43
C LYS A 75 5.76 -4.62 -12.40
N LYS A 76 5.79 -4.34 -13.71
CA LYS A 76 6.24 -5.30 -14.72
C LYS A 76 7.71 -5.68 -14.54
N LEU A 77 8.57 -4.71 -14.23
CA LEU A 77 9.99 -4.97 -13.95
C LEU A 77 10.17 -5.86 -12.70
N PHE A 78 9.39 -5.63 -11.64
CA PHE A 78 9.42 -6.49 -10.46
C PHE A 78 8.85 -7.88 -10.71
N GLN A 79 7.81 -8.02 -11.53
CA GLN A 79 7.29 -9.33 -11.92
C GLN A 79 8.34 -10.19 -12.63
N LEU A 80 9.26 -9.58 -13.41
CA LEU A 80 10.37 -10.31 -14.05
C LEU A 80 11.32 -10.97 -13.04
N ILE A 81 11.47 -10.38 -11.86
CA ILE A 81 12.33 -10.92 -10.78
C ILE A 81 11.51 -11.65 -9.71
N GLY A 82 10.20 -11.87 -9.92
CA GLY A 82 9.34 -12.57 -8.99
C GLY A 82 8.95 -11.77 -7.73
N VAL A 83 9.15 -10.46 -7.73
CA VAL A 83 8.73 -9.57 -6.63
C VAL A 83 7.39 -8.94 -6.97
N ARG A 84 6.47 -8.91 -5.99
CA ARG A 84 5.13 -8.33 -6.14
C ARG A 84 5.03 -7.04 -5.34
N LEU A 85 4.50 -5.99 -5.95
CA LEU A 85 4.11 -4.76 -5.26
C LEU A 85 2.91 -5.02 -4.36
N LYS A 86 2.97 -4.53 -3.14
CA LYS A 86 1.90 -4.70 -2.15
C LYS A 86 0.76 -3.72 -2.40
N GLY A 87 -0.46 -4.27 -2.28
CA GLY A 87 -1.69 -3.51 -2.35
C GLY A 87 -2.01 -2.75 -1.05
N PRO A 88 -3.16 -2.08 -0.99
CA PRO A 88 -3.64 -1.46 0.25
C PRO A 88 -3.94 -2.55 1.28
N LEU A 89 -3.59 -2.27 2.54
CA LEU A 89 -3.79 -3.16 3.68
C LEU A 89 -4.91 -2.62 4.57
N SER A 90 -5.72 -3.52 5.10
CA SER A 90 -6.78 -3.15 6.02
C SER A 90 -6.29 -3.04 7.46
N SER A 91 -6.89 -2.15 8.23
CA SER A 91 -6.76 -2.15 9.67
C SER A 91 -7.64 -3.23 10.30
N ALA A 92 -7.21 -3.73 11.46
CA ALA A 92 -7.96 -4.68 12.24
C ALA A 92 -8.05 -4.25 13.71
N ALA A 93 -9.20 -4.51 14.36
CA ALA A 93 -9.42 -4.28 15.78
C ALA A 93 -10.17 -5.45 16.41
N GLN A 94 -9.84 -5.79 17.64
CA GLN A 94 -10.71 -6.64 18.43
C GLN A 94 -11.95 -5.85 18.85
N ALA A 95 -13.08 -6.51 18.87
CA ALA A 95 -14.36 -5.90 19.17
C ALA A 95 -15.23 -6.78 20.04
N SER A 96 -16.27 -6.17 20.60
CA SER A 96 -17.36 -6.85 21.24
C SER A 96 -18.70 -6.52 20.57
N ILE A 97 -19.60 -7.49 20.54
CA ILE A 97 -20.97 -7.29 20.08
C ILE A 97 -21.90 -7.57 21.25
N THR A 98 -22.78 -6.63 21.52
CA THR A 98 -23.83 -6.78 22.52
C THR A 98 -25.20 -6.68 21.84
N PHE A 99 -25.98 -7.75 21.85
CA PHE A 99 -27.36 -7.75 21.34
C PHE A 99 -28.36 -7.43 22.45
N ASN A 100 -29.34 -6.61 22.11
CA ASN A 100 -30.46 -6.31 22.98
C ASN A 100 -31.48 -7.49 23.00
N GLY A 101 -32.13 -7.69 24.13
CA GLY A 101 -33.19 -8.68 24.27
C GLY A 101 -32.84 -9.88 25.15
N THR A 102 -33.53 -10.98 24.98
CA THR A 102 -33.38 -12.23 25.77
C THR A 102 -32.08 -12.92 25.44
N PRO A 103 -31.36 -13.48 26.44
CA PRO A 103 -30.19 -14.32 26.19
C PRO A 103 -30.48 -15.46 25.20
N GLY A 104 -29.51 -15.76 24.37
CA GLY A 104 -29.63 -16.83 23.36
C GLY A 104 -28.57 -16.72 22.28
N ASN A 105 -28.61 -17.62 21.33
CA ASN A 105 -27.75 -17.57 20.15
C ASN A 105 -28.14 -16.37 19.27
N ALA A 106 -27.17 -15.80 18.58
CA ALA A 106 -27.35 -14.72 17.62
C ALA A 106 -26.72 -15.10 16.27
N VAL A 107 -27.34 -14.69 15.18
CA VAL A 107 -26.82 -14.90 13.83
C VAL A 107 -26.78 -13.56 13.13
N ILE A 108 -25.65 -13.24 12.51
CA ILE A 108 -25.46 -12.05 11.70
C ILE A 108 -25.43 -12.52 10.24
N PRO A 109 -26.44 -12.15 9.42
CA PRO A 109 -26.45 -12.51 8.01
C PRO A 109 -25.37 -11.75 7.25
N ILE A 110 -24.97 -12.28 6.08
CA ILE A 110 -23.84 -11.75 5.31
C ILE A 110 -24.02 -10.28 4.92
N GLU A 111 -25.23 -9.90 4.55
CA GLU A 111 -25.59 -8.54 4.15
C GLU A 111 -25.46 -7.51 5.27
N ASN A 112 -25.47 -7.94 6.53
CA ASN A 112 -25.38 -7.07 7.71
C ASN A 112 -24.01 -7.14 8.40
N ARG A 113 -23.04 -7.81 7.82
CA ARG A 113 -21.68 -7.93 8.38
C ARG A 113 -20.84 -6.67 8.23
N THR A 114 -21.20 -5.78 7.30
CA THR A 114 -20.50 -4.52 7.10
C THR A 114 -21.14 -3.41 7.91
N ILE A 115 -20.38 -2.76 8.76
CA ILE A 115 -20.77 -1.57 9.54
C ILE A 115 -20.04 -0.36 8.99
N THR A 116 -20.69 0.80 9.08
CA THR A 116 -20.14 2.06 8.58
C THR A 116 -19.84 2.99 9.74
N VAL A 117 -18.66 3.59 9.72
CA VAL A 117 -18.14 4.52 10.74
C VAL A 117 -17.56 5.75 10.03
N LYS A 118 -17.59 6.91 10.66
CA LYS A 118 -16.92 8.10 10.13
C LYS A 118 -15.46 8.12 10.57
N SER A 119 -14.56 8.43 9.64
CA SER A 119 -13.15 8.66 9.96
C SER A 119 -12.98 9.85 10.91
N PRO A 120 -12.16 9.72 11.95
CA PRO A 120 -11.85 10.85 12.83
C PRO A 120 -10.99 11.93 12.16
N GLU A 121 -10.31 11.60 11.07
CA GLU A 121 -9.38 12.50 10.37
C GLU A 121 -10.10 13.48 9.43
N ASP A 122 -10.98 12.97 8.58
CA ASP A 122 -11.59 13.72 7.47
C ASP A 122 -13.12 13.60 7.42
N GLY A 123 -13.73 12.82 8.33
CA GLY A 123 -15.16 12.55 8.35
C GLY A 123 -15.66 11.67 7.21
N ALA A 124 -14.76 11.09 6.41
CA ALA A 124 -15.13 10.17 5.34
C ALA A 124 -15.77 8.89 5.92
N SER A 125 -16.63 8.27 5.13
CA SER A 125 -17.29 7.02 5.53
C SER A 125 -16.32 5.86 5.35
N LEU A 126 -16.04 5.14 6.44
CA LEU A 126 -15.23 3.92 6.46
C LEU A 126 -16.13 2.72 6.74
N ALA A 127 -15.90 1.65 6.02
CA ALA A 127 -16.58 0.40 6.23
C ALA A 127 -15.70 -0.56 7.05
N PHE A 128 -16.29 -1.29 7.98
CA PHE A 128 -15.65 -2.39 8.70
C PHE A 128 -16.50 -3.64 8.58
N THR A 129 -15.85 -4.74 8.23
CA THR A 129 -16.51 -6.06 8.17
C THR A 129 -16.26 -6.80 9.46
N VAL A 130 -17.33 -7.40 9.98
CA VAL A 130 -17.33 -8.20 11.21
C VAL A 130 -16.91 -9.62 10.91
N TYR A 131 -15.97 -10.14 11.68
CA TYR A 131 -15.53 -11.54 11.66
C TYR A 131 -15.60 -12.13 13.08
N LYS A 132 -15.83 -13.44 13.15
CA LYS A 132 -15.68 -14.22 14.37
C LYS A 132 -14.22 -14.71 14.46
N THR A 133 -13.70 -14.85 15.67
CA THR A 133 -12.38 -15.47 15.89
C THR A 133 -12.52 -16.77 16.67
N ASN A 134 -11.68 -17.73 16.33
CA ASN A 134 -11.49 -18.96 17.08
C ASN A 134 -10.08 -18.94 17.66
N ASN A 135 -9.96 -18.87 18.99
CA ASN A 135 -8.65 -18.78 19.69
C ASN A 135 -7.76 -17.65 19.19
N GLY A 136 -8.34 -16.49 18.84
CA GLY A 136 -7.60 -15.32 18.35
C GLY A 136 -7.27 -15.34 16.85
N VAL A 137 -7.59 -16.41 16.14
CA VAL A 137 -7.44 -16.50 14.68
C VAL A 137 -8.77 -16.19 14.02
N VAL A 138 -8.76 -15.37 12.96
CA VAL A 138 -9.97 -15.05 12.20
C VAL A 138 -10.48 -16.32 11.55
N ASP A 139 -11.76 -16.59 11.75
CA ASP A 139 -12.44 -17.72 11.11
C ASP A 139 -12.80 -17.34 9.66
N THR A 140 -11.97 -17.79 8.72
CA THR A 140 -12.14 -17.49 7.28
C THR A 140 -13.40 -18.13 6.69
N ALA A 141 -13.94 -19.18 7.30
CA ALA A 141 -15.25 -19.75 6.91
C ALA A 141 -16.38 -18.73 7.04
N ASN A 142 -16.21 -17.70 7.86
CA ASN A 142 -17.17 -16.61 7.99
C ASN A 142 -17.15 -15.61 6.81
N SER A 143 -16.15 -15.64 5.94
CA SER A 143 -16.10 -14.74 4.78
C SER A 143 -17.19 -15.08 3.75
N THR A 144 -17.53 -16.36 3.61
CA THR A 144 -18.50 -16.88 2.63
C THR A 144 -19.93 -17.08 3.18
N GLY A 145 -20.21 -16.66 4.42
CA GLY A 145 -21.50 -16.94 5.03
C GLY A 145 -21.86 -16.06 6.23
N GLN A 146 -22.94 -16.45 6.88
CA GLN A 146 -23.42 -15.81 8.09
C GLN A 146 -22.55 -16.15 9.30
N ILE A 147 -22.45 -15.22 10.27
CA ILE A 147 -21.77 -15.46 11.55
C ILE A 147 -22.78 -16.00 12.57
N ALA A 148 -22.52 -17.19 13.09
CA ALA A 148 -23.29 -17.76 14.18
C ALA A 148 -22.57 -17.54 15.52
N LEU A 149 -23.22 -16.84 16.44
CA LEU A 149 -22.75 -16.56 17.80
C LEU A 149 -23.57 -17.42 18.77
N SER A 150 -22.94 -18.37 19.45
CA SER A 150 -23.62 -19.23 20.42
C SER A 150 -23.64 -18.59 21.81
N GLN A 151 -24.68 -18.87 22.58
CA GLN A 151 -24.77 -18.38 23.97
C GLN A 151 -23.61 -18.86 24.84
N ALA A 152 -23.06 -20.03 24.56
CA ALA A 152 -21.90 -20.57 25.29
C ALA A 152 -20.62 -19.73 25.15
N GLU A 153 -20.52 -18.93 24.08
CA GLU A 153 -19.37 -18.04 23.80
C GLU A 153 -19.57 -16.63 24.37
N SER A 154 -20.75 -16.34 24.97
CA SER A 154 -21.05 -15.02 25.49
C SER A 154 -20.41 -14.77 26.85
N VAL A 155 -20.17 -13.49 27.13
CA VAL A 155 -19.62 -13.01 28.42
C VAL A 155 -20.75 -12.39 29.25
N GLY A 156 -20.78 -12.72 30.54
CA GLY A 156 -21.70 -12.15 31.52
C GLY A 156 -22.96 -12.99 31.78
N ALA A 157 -23.67 -12.67 32.87
CA ALA A 157 -24.83 -13.43 33.35
C ALA A 157 -26.01 -13.38 32.40
N ALA A 158 -26.13 -12.37 31.56
CA ALA A 158 -27.19 -12.19 30.58
C ALA A 158 -26.93 -12.93 29.25
N GLY A 159 -25.70 -13.37 29.00
CA GLY A 159 -25.31 -14.07 27.78
C GLY A 159 -25.53 -13.29 26.48
N LEU A 160 -25.37 -11.98 26.53
CA LEU A 160 -25.69 -11.07 25.41
C LEU A 160 -24.46 -10.46 24.74
N THR A 161 -23.30 -10.56 25.35
CA THR A 161 -22.06 -9.93 24.84
C THR A 161 -21.08 -11.00 24.38
N TRP A 162 -20.57 -10.85 23.18
CA TRP A 162 -19.51 -11.70 22.59
C TRP A 162 -18.26 -10.85 22.38
N THR A 163 -17.10 -11.40 22.78
CA THR A 163 -15.79 -10.73 22.70
C THR A 163 -14.84 -11.37 21.68
N ASN A 164 -15.23 -12.52 21.11
CA ASN A 164 -14.47 -13.25 20.09
C ASN A 164 -14.74 -12.69 18.67
N ILE A 165 -14.72 -11.38 18.55
CA ILE A 165 -15.06 -10.64 17.34
C ILE A 165 -13.86 -9.82 16.91
N VAL A 166 -13.60 -9.79 15.61
CA VAL A 166 -12.62 -8.89 14.97
C VAL A 166 -13.33 -8.06 13.91
N LEU A 167 -13.07 -6.78 13.92
CA LEU A 167 -13.41 -5.85 12.85
C LEU A 167 -12.23 -5.72 11.92
N GLN A 168 -12.45 -5.87 10.64
CA GLN A 168 -11.44 -5.58 9.61
C GLN A 168 -11.99 -4.52 8.67
N GLU A 169 -11.21 -3.47 8.44
CA GLU A 169 -11.60 -2.40 7.54
C GLU A 169 -11.82 -2.92 6.12
N GLY A 170 -12.78 -2.35 5.43
CA GLY A 170 -13.23 -2.68 4.10
C GLY A 170 -14.67 -3.15 4.03
N SER A 171 -15.32 -2.90 2.91
CA SER A 171 -16.66 -3.38 2.58
C SER A 171 -16.58 -4.80 2.04
N LEU A 172 -17.33 -5.72 2.61
CA LEU A 172 -17.43 -7.09 2.09
C LEU A 172 -18.31 -7.10 0.84
N ILE A 173 -17.75 -7.60 -0.26
CA ILE A 173 -18.41 -7.79 -1.55
C ILE A 173 -18.48 -9.28 -1.85
N SER A 174 -19.54 -9.71 -2.52
CA SER A 174 -19.71 -11.08 -2.99
C SER A 174 -20.04 -11.06 -4.48
N ASP A 175 -19.16 -11.66 -5.28
CA ASP A 175 -19.39 -11.87 -6.71
C ASP A 175 -19.73 -13.34 -6.94
N GLU A 176 -20.84 -13.60 -7.62
CA GLU A 176 -21.33 -14.94 -7.92
C GLU A 176 -21.47 -15.12 -9.43
N GLY A 177 -21.23 -16.34 -9.91
CA GLY A 177 -21.33 -16.64 -11.33
C GLY A 177 -21.05 -18.10 -11.66
N GLU A 178 -20.94 -18.39 -12.96
CA GLU A 178 -20.63 -19.70 -13.51
C GLU A 178 -19.46 -19.58 -14.48
N PHE A 179 -18.63 -20.61 -14.57
CA PHE A 179 -17.49 -20.64 -15.50
C PHE A 179 -17.94 -20.90 -16.92
N ALA A 180 -17.51 -20.06 -17.85
CA ALA A 180 -17.79 -20.24 -19.28
C ALA A 180 -17.01 -21.43 -19.86
N ALA A 181 -17.66 -22.21 -20.72
CA ALA A 181 -17.07 -23.39 -21.39
C ALA A 181 -15.96 -23.05 -22.41
N THR A 182 -15.85 -21.79 -22.82
CA THR A 182 -14.94 -21.35 -23.91
C THR A 182 -13.53 -21.02 -23.46
N GLU A 183 -13.28 -20.92 -22.15
CA GLU A 183 -11.99 -20.49 -21.62
C GLU A 183 -11.12 -21.67 -21.24
N SER A 184 -9.89 -21.73 -21.82
CA SER A 184 -8.89 -22.74 -21.48
C SER A 184 -8.23 -22.50 -20.10
N ILE A 185 -8.17 -21.25 -19.66
CA ILE A 185 -7.75 -20.85 -18.32
C ILE A 185 -8.94 -20.11 -17.70
N LYS A 186 -9.44 -20.63 -16.59
CA LYS A 186 -10.58 -20.02 -15.91
C LYS A 186 -10.12 -18.79 -15.14
N THR A 187 -10.81 -17.68 -15.35
CA THR A 187 -10.54 -16.40 -14.69
C THR A 187 -11.83 -15.77 -14.17
N ILE A 188 -11.75 -15.04 -13.06
CA ILE A 188 -12.86 -14.26 -12.51
C ILE A 188 -12.35 -12.82 -12.31
N PRO A 189 -12.72 -11.88 -13.18
CA PRO A 189 -12.47 -10.47 -12.93
C PRO A 189 -13.43 -9.96 -11.84
N LEU A 190 -12.91 -9.47 -10.72
CA LEU A 190 -13.72 -8.94 -9.64
C LEU A 190 -14.35 -7.60 -10.05
N THR A 191 -15.55 -7.31 -9.54
CA THR A 191 -16.34 -6.17 -10.00
C THR A 191 -15.85 -4.84 -9.41
N GLU A 192 -15.47 -4.81 -8.14
CA GLU A 192 -15.13 -3.60 -7.39
C GLU A 192 -13.64 -3.45 -7.12
N SER A 193 -13.17 -2.22 -6.89
CA SER A 193 -11.78 -1.87 -6.54
C SER A 193 -11.73 -0.68 -5.57
N PRO A 194 -10.65 -0.45 -4.82
CA PRO A 194 -9.45 -1.28 -4.68
C PRO A 194 -9.68 -2.51 -3.81
N VAL A 195 -9.21 -3.67 -4.25
CA VAL A 195 -9.32 -4.92 -3.49
C VAL A 195 -8.19 -5.01 -2.47
N ILE A 196 -8.54 -5.29 -1.22
CA ILE A 196 -7.58 -5.46 -0.13
C ILE A 196 -6.82 -6.77 -0.30
N GLU A 197 -5.49 -6.70 -0.21
CA GLU A 197 -4.62 -7.86 -0.34
C GLU A 197 -4.89 -8.91 0.75
N GLY A 198 -4.96 -10.19 0.35
CA GLY A 198 -5.24 -11.31 1.27
C GLY A 198 -6.69 -11.37 1.79
N SER A 199 -7.63 -10.64 1.17
CA SER A 199 -9.04 -10.64 1.58
C SER A 199 -9.95 -11.48 0.69
N ILE A 200 -9.39 -12.16 -0.30
CA ILE A 200 -10.17 -12.88 -1.32
C ILE A 200 -10.34 -14.34 -0.89
N ASP A 201 -11.59 -14.75 -0.72
CA ASP A 201 -11.96 -16.13 -0.50
C ASP A 201 -12.79 -16.64 -1.69
N VAL A 202 -12.37 -17.78 -2.24
CA VAL A 202 -13.00 -18.38 -3.43
C VAL A 202 -13.57 -19.72 -3.07
N TYR A 203 -14.85 -19.90 -3.35
CA TYR A 203 -15.55 -21.18 -3.24
C TYR A 203 -16.14 -21.57 -4.58
N VAL A 204 -15.85 -22.79 -5.03
CA VAL A 204 -16.40 -23.34 -6.28
C VAL A 204 -17.31 -24.52 -5.94
N ASN A 205 -18.47 -24.58 -6.55
CA ASN A 205 -19.43 -25.66 -6.40
C ASN A 205 -19.62 -26.38 -7.73
N THR A 206 -19.21 -27.63 -7.79
CA THR A 206 -19.23 -28.42 -9.01
C THR A 206 -20.10 -29.68 -8.87
N GLY A 207 -20.61 -29.96 -7.66
CA GLY A 207 -21.24 -31.23 -7.34
C GLY A 207 -20.27 -32.41 -7.15
N ASP A 208 -18.98 -32.24 -7.52
CA ASP A 208 -17.92 -33.23 -7.31
C ASP A 208 -16.96 -32.80 -6.20
N SER A 209 -16.74 -33.65 -5.22
CA SER A 209 -15.89 -33.35 -4.06
C SER A 209 -14.41 -33.10 -4.40
N THR A 210 -13.94 -33.53 -5.56
CA THR A 210 -12.54 -33.37 -6.00
C THR A 210 -12.28 -31.95 -6.49
N THR A 211 -13.26 -31.27 -7.06
CA THR A 211 -13.17 -29.93 -7.61
C THR A 211 -13.98 -28.89 -6.82
N SER A 212 -15.03 -29.33 -6.09
CA SER A 212 -15.87 -28.48 -5.26
C SER A 212 -15.19 -28.15 -3.92
N GLY A 213 -15.35 -26.92 -3.43
CA GLY A 213 -14.88 -26.45 -2.13
C GLY A 213 -14.14 -25.12 -2.16
N ALA A 214 -13.52 -24.79 -1.04
CA ALA A 214 -12.70 -23.60 -0.91
C ALA A 214 -11.35 -23.79 -1.66
N TYR A 215 -10.95 -22.76 -2.38
CA TYR A 215 -9.64 -22.66 -3.04
C TYR A 215 -8.72 -21.79 -2.23
N THR A 216 -7.42 -22.09 -2.26
CA THR A 216 -6.40 -21.37 -1.49
C THR A 216 -5.62 -20.43 -2.41
N GLU A 217 -5.40 -19.19 -1.98
CA GLU A 217 -4.55 -18.24 -2.69
C GLU A 217 -3.09 -18.70 -2.64
N VAL A 218 -2.42 -18.65 -3.79
CA VAL A 218 -0.98 -18.89 -3.92
C VAL A 218 -0.33 -17.71 -4.64
N GLU A 219 0.90 -17.44 -4.30
CA GLU A 219 1.68 -16.34 -4.89
C GLU A 219 1.90 -16.55 -6.40
N ASN A 220 2.11 -17.81 -6.81
CA ASN A 220 2.29 -18.19 -8.21
C ASN A 220 1.82 -19.63 -8.44
N ILE A 221 0.92 -19.83 -9.39
CA ILE A 221 0.37 -21.14 -9.76
C ILE A 221 1.49 -22.11 -10.20
N PHE A 222 2.57 -21.62 -10.79
CA PHE A 222 3.68 -22.46 -11.23
C PHE A 222 4.41 -23.19 -10.10
N PHE A 223 4.26 -22.76 -8.86
CA PHE A 223 4.80 -23.43 -7.68
C PHE A 223 3.91 -24.57 -7.16
N ALA A 224 2.74 -24.78 -7.75
CA ALA A 224 1.87 -25.89 -7.39
C ALA A 224 2.57 -27.24 -7.56
N SER A 225 2.48 -28.09 -6.54
CA SER A 225 3.14 -29.41 -6.52
C SER A 225 2.27 -30.54 -7.10
N SER A 226 0.96 -30.30 -7.32
CA SER A 226 0.00 -31.32 -7.73
C SER A 226 -1.07 -30.76 -8.65
N THR A 227 -1.58 -31.63 -9.52
CA THR A 227 -2.73 -31.36 -10.39
C THR A 227 -4.06 -31.27 -9.64
N THR A 228 -4.12 -31.80 -8.40
CA THR A 228 -5.35 -31.89 -7.60
C THR A 228 -5.49 -30.78 -6.55
N GLN A 229 -4.51 -29.87 -6.47
CA GLN A 229 -4.58 -28.76 -5.52
C GLN A 229 -5.63 -27.72 -5.96
N LYS A 230 -6.51 -27.34 -5.03
CA LYS A 230 -7.48 -26.27 -5.20
C LYS A 230 -6.81 -24.95 -4.88
N ILE A 231 -6.25 -24.31 -5.89
CA ILE A 231 -5.49 -23.08 -5.76
C ILE A 231 -5.90 -22.05 -6.79
N PHE A 232 -5.71 -20.80 -6.43
CA PHE A 232 -5.83 -19.66 -7.33
C PHE A 232 -4.70 -18.65 -7.09
N GLN A 233 -4.45 -17.83 -8.09
CA GLN A 233 -3.54 -16.70 -8.02
C GLN A 233 -4.34 -15.42 -8.27
N VAL A 234 -3.97 -14.34 -7.59
CA VAL A 234 -4.58 -13.02 -7.80
C VAL A 234 -3.64 -12.15 -8.62
N VAL A 235 -4.19 -11.55 -9.67
CA VAL A 235 -3.49 -10.57 -10.50
C VAL A 235 -4.20 -9.23 -10.33
N TYR A 236 -3.48 -8.22 -9.89
CA TYR A 236 -4.00 -6.87 -9.70
C TYR A 236 -3.63 -5.98 -10.88
N ASP A 237 -4.56 -5.16 -11.32
CA ASP A 237 -4.29 -4.05 -12.23
C ASP A 237 -3.78 -2.80 -11.48
N ASP A 238 -3.76 -1.65 -12.16
CA ASP A 238 -3.19 -0.41 -11.64
C ASP A 238 -4.05 0.25 -10.58
N ASP A 239 -5.35 0.04 -10.67
CA ASP A 239 -6.38 0.54 -9.75
C ASP A 239 -6.67 -0.47 -8.64
N TYR A 240 -5.78 -1.46 -8.45
CA TYR A 240 -5.99 -2.59 -7.52
C TYR A 240 -7.29 -3.35 -7.73
N LYS A 241 -7.78 -3.36 -8.96
CA LYS A 241 -8.83 -4.29 -9.38
C LYS A 241 -8.19 -5.67 -9.55
N ALA A 242 -8.78 -6.66 -8.92
CA ALA A 242 -8.21 -8.00 -8.91
C ALA A 242 -8.88 -8.90 -9.95
N THR A 243 -8.09 -9.81 -10.50
CA THR A 243 -8.56 -10.93 -11.31
C THR A 243 -8.06 -12.21 -10.68
N VAL A 244 -8.97 -13.11 -10.34
CA VAL A 244 -8.66 -14.45 -9.84
C VAL A 244 -8.34 -15.35 -11.02
N VAL A 245 -7.21 -16.05 -10.99
CA VAL A 245 -6.75 -16.97 -12.05
C VAL A 245 -6.59 -18.35 -11.44
N PHE A 246 -7.22 -19.35 -12.04
CA PHE A 246 -7.18 -20.74 -11.56
C PHE A 246 -6.06 -21.56 -12.17
N GLY A 247 -5.84 -22.76 -11.63
CA GLY A 247 -4.91 -23.74 -12.18
C GLY A 247 -5.26 -24.18 -13.60
N ASN A 248 -4.27 -24.75 -14.29
CA ASN A 248 -4.37 -25.18 -15.69
C ASN A 248 -4.47 -26.70 -15.87
N GLY A 249 -4.77 -27.45 -14.81
CA GLY A 249 -4.86 -28.92 -14.83
C GLY A 249 -3.51 -29.65 -14.80
N ILE A 250 -2.39 -28.96 -15.05
CA ILE A 250 -1.04 -29.44 -14.81
C ILE A 250 -0.53 -28.91 -13.46
N ARG A 251 -0.88 -27.67 -13.18
CA ARG A 251 -0.56 -26.93 -11.95
C ARG A 251 -1.87 -26.46 -11.33
N GLY A 252 -2.35 -27.22 -10.32
CA GLY A 252 -3.65 -26.99 -9.71
C GLY A 252 -4.84 -27.47 -10.55
N VAL A 253 -6.00 -27.59 -9.90
CA VAL A 253 -7.27 -28.01 -10.51
C VAL A 253 -7.81 -26.93 -11.45
N ILE A 254 -8.33 -27.31 -12.60
CA ILE A 254 -9.18 -26.47 -13.43
C ILE A 254 -10.61 -26.62 -12.92
N PRO A 255 -11.30 -25.54 -12.53
CA PRO A 255 -12.76 -25.61 -12.30
C PRO A 255 -13.48 -26.07 -13.56
N PRO A 256 -14.43 -27.02 -13.44
CA PRO A 256 -15.19 -27.51 -14.60
C PRO A 256 -16.03 -26.40 -15.25
N ASP A 257 -16.36 -26.60 -16.51
CA ASP A 257 -17.34 -25.79 -17.22
C ASP A 257 -18.69 -25.84 -16.50
N ASP A 258 -19.43 -24.73 -16.51
CA ASP A 258 -20.74 -24.56 -15.87
C ASP A 258 -20.73 -24.76 -14.34
N ALA A 259 -19.57 -24.84 -13.71
CA ALA A 259 -19.46 -24.83 -12.25
C ALA A 259 -19.78 -23.44 -11.70
N SER A 260 -20.61 -23.39 -10.65
CA SER A 260 -20.89 -22.12 -9.98
C SER A 260 -19.76 -21.74 -9.02
N TYR A 261 -19.52 -20.44 -8.89
CA TYR A 261 -18.55 -19.91 -7.93
C TYR A 261 -19.13 -18.77 -7.10
N ILE A 262 -18.59 -18.62 -5.91
CA ILE A 262 -18.80 -17.48 -5.03
C ILE A 262 -17.42 -16.96 -4.64
N VAL A 263 -17.17 -15.68 -4.92
CA VAL A 263 -15.95 -14.99 -4.52
C VAL A 263 -16.34 -13.88 -3.56
N THR A 264 -15.84 -13.95 -2.35
CA THR A 264 -15.99 -12.86 -1.37
C THR A 264 -14.67 -12.18 -1.17
N TYR A 265 -14.69 -10.84 -1.11
CA TYR A 265 -13.51 -10.03 -0.93
C TYR A 265 -13.87 -8.69 -0.29
N ARG A 266 -12.87 -7.99 0.23
CA ARG A 266 -13.08 -6.68 0.82
C ARG A 266 -12.50 -5.57 -0.06
N VAL A 267 -13.26 -4.47 -0.15
CA VAL A 267 -12.90 -3.27 -0.89
C VAL A 267 -12.66 -2.13 0.08
N GLY A 268 -11.55 -1.43 -0.08
CA GLY A 268 -11.11 -0.34 0.79
C GLY A 268 -9.62 -0.45 1.09
N GLY A 269 -9.25 -0.39 2.35
CA GLY A 269 -7.87 -0.40 2.81
C GLY A 269 -7.27 1.00 2.89
N GLY A 270 -6.18 1.08 3.63
CA GLY A 270 -5.44 2.32 3.81
C GLY A 270 -5.28 2.73 5.27
N SER A 271 -4.44 3.74 5.48
CA SER A 271 -4.11 4.26 6.81
C SER A 271 -5.30 4.89 7.54
N ARG A 272 -6.33 5.34 6.80
CA ARG A 272 -7.55 5.95 7.37
C ARG A 272 -8.35 5.01 8.26
N GLY A 273 -8.22 3.70 8.05
CA GLY A 273 -8.85 2.68 8.88
C GLY A 273 -8.24 2.54 10.28
N ASN A 274 -7.12 3.18 10.57
CA ASN A 274 -6.50 3.15 11.88
C ASN A 274 -7.25 4.08 12.85
N ILE A 275 -8.08 3.49 13.69
CA ILE A 275 -9.00 4.20 14.59
C ILE A 275 -8.70 3.83 16.03
N ILE A 276 -8.82 4.80 16.93
CA ILE A 276 -8.60 4.60 18.38
C ILE A 276 -9.63 3.64 18.99
N SER A 277 -9.29 3.03 20.14
CA SER A 277 -10.20 2.17 20.89
C SER A 277 -11.48 2.88 21.31
N ASN A 278 -12.59 2.16 21.38
CA ASN A 278 -13.93 2.63 21.75
C ASN A 278 -14.50 3.75 20.86
N TYR A 279 -13.92 3.98 19.68
CA TYR A 279 -14.45 4.94 18.73
C TYR A 279 -15.58 4.35 17.87
N ILE A 280 -15.46 3.07 17.48
CA ILE A 280 -16.50 2.37 16.74
C ILE A 280 -17.60 2.00 17.73
N ASN A 281 -18.77 2.60 17.52
CA ASN A 281 -19.98 2.31 18.27
C ASN A 281 -21.15 2.31 17.28
N SER A 282 -21.29 1.21 16.55
CA SER A 282 -22.21 1.09 15.42
C SER A 282 -23.25 0.02 15.66
N ASN A 283 -24.47 0.26 15.17
CA ASN A 283 -25.54 -0.73 15.21
C ASN A 283 -25.27 -1.84 14.20
N ILE A 284 -25.60 -3.07 14.61
CA ILE A 284 -25.60 -4.25 13.76
C ILE A 284 -26.96 -4.94 13.85
N ILE A 285 -27.42 -5.48 12.73
CA ILE A 285 -28.70 -6.17 12.66
C ILE A 285 -28.45 -7.67 12.49
N GLY A 286 -28.87 -8.44 13.47
CA GLY A 286 -28.89 -9.90 13.40
C GLY A 286 -30.15 -10.45 12.76
N GLN A 287 -30.20 -11.76 12.62
CA GLN A 287 -31.38 -12.46 12.16
C GLN A 287 -32.62 -12.13 13.00
N ALA A 288 -33.80 -12.16 12.41
CA ALA A 288 -35.07 -11.74 13.01
C ALA A 288 -35.07 -10.26 13.49
N ASN A 289 -34.35 -9.37 12.81
CA ASN A 289 -34.25 -7.94 13.13
C ASN A 289 -33.75 -7.66 14.56
N ARG A 290 -32.98 -8.57 15.12
CA ARG A 290 -32.40 -8.39 16.44
C ARG A 290 -31.30 -7.33 16.34
N THR A 291 -31.43 -6.24 17.04
CA THR A 291 -30.44 -5.16 17.03
C THR A 291 -29.35 -5.39 18.07
N GLY A 292 -28.11 -5.12 17.68
CA GLY A 292 -26.94 -5.15 18.55
C GLY A 292 -26.07 -3.94 18.34
N VAL A 293 -25.12 -3.75 19.23
CA VAL A 293 -24.09 -2.71 19.15
C VAL A 293 -22.72 -3.36 19.07
N VAL A 294 -21.93 -2.92 18.10
CA VAL A 294 -20.54 -3.33 17.93
C VAL A 294 -19.62 -2.22 18.46
N THR A 295 -18.68 -2.58 19.32
CA THR A 295 -17.69 -1.63 19.86
C THR A 295 -16.29 -2.23 19.74
N ASN A 296 -15.33 -1.47 19.20
CA ASN A 296 -13.93 -1.88 19.17
C ASN A 296 -13.28 -1.72 20.55
N THR A 297 -12.82 -2.81 21.12
CA THR A 297 -12.16 -2.84 22.43
C THR A 297 -10.69 -2.46 22.35
N THR A 298 -10.05 -2.73 21.21
CA THR A 298 -8.68 -2.31 20.90
C THR A 298 -8.67 -1.25 19.81
N PRO A 299 -7.59 -0.45 19.67
CA PRO A 299 -7.42 0.38 18.49
C PRO A 299 -7.42 -0.47 17.22
N ALA A 300 -8.00 0.03 16.14
CA ALA A 300 -7.81 -0.53 14.83
C ALA A 300 -6.41 -0.12 14.33
N THR A 301 -5.59 -1.08 13.99
CA THR A 301 -4.20 -0.88 13.56
C THR A 301 -3.88 -1.74 12.34
N GLY A 302 -2.78 -1.43 11.67
CA GLY A 302 -2.31 -2.22 10.53
C GLY A 302 -2.79 -1.75 9.17
N GLY A 303 -3.72 -0.81 9.12
CA GLY A 303 -4.12 -0.19 7.86
C GLY A 303 -2.96 0.60 7.26
N ALA A 304 -2.65 0.34 6.00
CA ALA A 304 -1.62 1.03 5.25
C ALA A 304 -2.05 1.24 3.80
N ASP A 305 -1.68 2.39 3.25
CA ASP A 305 -1.89 2.66 1.84
C ASP A 305 -1.02 1.71 1.00
N ALA A 306 -1.37 1.56 -0.26
CA ALA A 306 -0.61 0.75 -1.18
C ALA A 306 0.88 1.16 -1.23
N GLU A 307 1.76 0.18 -1.40
CA GLU A 307 3.21 0.39 -1.42
C GLU A 307 3.61 1.50 -2.39
N THR A 308 4.43 2.44 -1.90
CA THR A 308 4.93 3.53 -2.73
C THR A 308 6.00 3.03 -3.70
N VAL A 309 6.10 3.68 -4.86
CA VAL A 309 7.14 3.40 -5.85
C VAL A 309 8.54 3.51 -5.26
N PHE A 310 8.75 4.48 -4.36
CA PHE A 310 10.04 4.67 -3.69
C PHE A 310 10.40 3.47 -2.80
N HIS A 311 9.47 3.03 -1.95
CA HIS A 311 9.65 1.87 -1.08
C HIS A 311 9.92 0.60 -1.90
N ALA A 312 9.13 0.37 -2.93
CA ALA A 312 9.30 -0.76 -3.83
C ALA A 312 10.67 -0.78 -4.51
N LYS A 313 11.13 0.34 -5.05
CA LYS A 313 12.46 0.45 -5.66
C LYS A 313 13.60 0.19 -4.68
N LYS A 314 13.43 0.61 -3.42
CA LYS A 314 14.43 0.42 -2.38
C LYS A 314 14.52 -1.03 -1.92
N TYR A 315 13.39 -1.65 -1.59
CA TYR A 315 13.34 -2.97 -0.96
C TYR A 315 13.13 -4.13 -1.94
N GLY A 316 12.55 -3.90 -3.12
CA GLY A 316 12.30 -4.95 -4.10
C GLY A 316 13.55 -5.73 -4.52
N PRO A 317 14.64 -5.07 -4.98
CA PRO A 317 15.88 -5.75 -5.33
C PRO A 317 16.52 -6.50 -4.14
N LEU A 318 16.44 -5.92 -2.94
CA LEU A 318 16.97 -6.53 -1.72
C LEU A 318 16.15 -7.77 -1.31
N THR A 319 14.83 -7.73 -1.48
CA THR A 319 13.94 -8.87 -1.25
C THR A 319 14.27 -10.02 -2.20
N PHE A 320 14.53 -9.72 -3.47
CA PHE A 320 14.98 -10.71 -4.44
C PHE A 320 16.35 -11.30 -4.07
N ALA A 321 17.33 -10.45 -3.72
CA ALA A 321 18.67 -10.89 -3.34
C ALA A 321 18.68 -11.82 -2.12
N ARG A 322 17.77 -11.62 -1.18
CA ARG A 322 17.61 -12.43 0.03
C ARG A 322 17.20 -13.89 -0.25
N GLN A 323 16.50 -14.19 -1.35
CA GLN A 323 16.06 -15.54 -1.73
C GLN A 323 15.33 -16.31 -0.61
N ASP A 324 14.43 -15.65 0.10
CA ASP A 324 13.62 -16.18 1.21
C ASP A 324 14.41 -16.78 2.39
N ARG A 325 15.63 -16.31 2.61
CA ARG A 325 16.49 -16.63 3.75
C ARG A 325 17.02 -15.35 4.41
N VAL A 326 17.45 -15.44 5.64
CA VAL A 326 17.95 -14.30 6.42
C VAL A 326 19.30 -14.69 7.01
N VAL A 327 20.38 -14.05 6.53
CA VAL A 327 21.76 -14.38 6.87
C VAL A 327 22.52 -13.13 7.34
N THR A 328 22.33 -11.99 6.67
CA THR A 328 23.00 -10.72 6.98
C THR A 328 22.08 -9.82 7.82
N LEU A 329 22.66 -8.83 8.51
CA LEU A 329 21.85 -7.82 9.23
C LEU A 329 20.92 -7.06 8.29
N GLU A 330 21.34 -6.84 7.06
CA GLU A 330 20.51 -6.22 6.02
C GLU A 330 19.32 -7.10 5.67
N ASP A 331 19.49 -8.44 5.57
CA ASP A 331 18.38 -9.36 5.32
C ASP A 331 17.35 -9.31 6.44
N TYR A 332 17.78 -9.24 7.72
CA TYR A 332 16.87 -9.06 8.87
C TYR A 332 16.11 -7.75 8.79
N THR A 333 16.80 -6.65 8.44
CA THR A 333 16.19 -5.33 8.27
C THR A 333 15.17 -5.34 7.13
N VAL A 334 15.55 -5.90 5.97
CA VAL A 334 14.66 -6.00 4.80
C VAL A 334 13.45 -6.86 5.10
N PHE A 335 13.66 -8.02 5.75
CA PHE A 335 12.56 -8.90 6.14
C PHE A 335 11.56 -8.17 7.04
N ALA A 336 12.04 -7.53 8.10
CA ALA A 336 11.18 -6.84 9.05
C ALA A 336 10.43 -5.65 8.42
N ASN A 337 11.07 -4.88 7.52
CA ASN A 337 10.42 -3.77 6.80
C ASN A 337 9.43 -4.22 5.72
N THR A 338 9.56 -5.46 5.23
CA THR A 338 8.64 -6.03 4.24
C THR A 338 7.64 -7.01 4.85
N PHE A 339 7.73 -7.27 6.16
CA PHE A 339 6.83 -8.17 6.86
C PHE A 339 5.44 -7.56 7.01
N ILE A 340 4.43 -8.38 6.75
CA ILE A 340 3.03 -8.07 6.98
C ILE A 340 2.49 -9.09 7.96
N SER A 341 1.88 -8.63 9.06
CA SER A 341 1.22 -9.52 10.01
C SER A 341 -0.11 -10.03 9.44
N ASP A 342 -0.72 -11.03 10.08
CA ASP A 342 -2.04 -11.55 9.72
C ASP A 342 -3.15 -10.46 9.76
N TYR A 343 -2.89 -9.37 10.46
CA TYR A 343 -3.79 -8.21 10.56
C TYR A 343 -3.37 -7.04 9.64
N GLY A 344 -2.45 -7.28 8.70
CA GLY A 344 -2.00 -6.27 7.75
C GLY A 344 -1.05 -5.21 8.32
N THR A 345 -0.55 -5.35 9.54
CA THR A 345 0.37 -4.38 10.14
C THR A 345 1.72 -4.37 9.41
N VAL A 346 2.16 -3.18 9.02
CA VAL A 346 3.47 -2.95 8.40
C VAL A 346 4.33 -2.14 9.36
N GLY A 347 5.53 -2.66 9.68
CA GLY A 347 6.46 -2.02 10.60
C GLY A 347 7.61 -1.31 9.89
N LYS A 348 8.25 -0.38 10.59
CA LYS A 348 9.61 0.10 10.29
C LYS A 348 10.56 -0.63 11.21
N ALA A 349 11.67 -1.11 10.65
CA ALA A 349 12.63 -1.91 11.42
C ALA A 349 14.08 -1.62 11.03
N SER A 350 14.97 -1.83 12.00
CA SER A 350 16.42 -1.86 11.81
C SER A 350 17.03 -2.98 12.66
N ALA A 351 17.89 -3.80 12.08
CA ALA A 351 18.56 -4.91 12.76
C ALA A 351 20.01 -4.57 13.10
N VAL A 352 20.41 -4.90 14.32
CA VAL A 352 21.77 -4.66 14.84
C VAL A 352 22.24 -5.88 15.62
N THR A 353 23.51 -6.23 15.53
CA THR A 353 24.13 -7.22 16.44
C THR A 353 24.27 -6.67 17.84
N ARG A 354 23.77 -7.41 18.83
CA ARG A 354 23.98 -7.06 20.24
C ARG A 354 25.45 -7.25 20.62
N LYS A 355 26.11 -6.16 20.94
CA LYS A 355 27.48 -6.19 21.49
C LYS A 355 27.44 -6.53 22.99
N ALA A 356 26.99 -7.72 23.35
CA ALA A 356 26.99 -8.18 24.73
C ALA A 356 27.94 -9.35 24.91
N TYR A 357 28.59 -9.41 26.09
CA TYR A 357 29.50 -10.43 26.57
C TYR A 357 29.44 -11.76 25.83
N CYS A 358 30.38 -12.04 24.95
CA CYS A 358 30.64 -13.34 24.32
C CYS A 358 29.56 -13.92 23.40
N SER A 359 28.49 -13.21 23.04
CA SER A 359 27.45 -13.72 22.13
C SER A 359 27.35 -12.87 20.88
N GLY A 360 28.16 -13.18 19.86
CA GLY A 360 28.08 -12.53 18.55
C GLY A 360 26.83 -12.87 17.74
N ASN A 361 25.95 -13.72 18.26
CA ASN A 361 24.83 -14.30 17.52
C ASN A 361 23.45 -13.80 17.98
N ILE A 362 23.39 -12.78 18.85
CA ILE A 362 22.13 -12.16 19.23
C ILE A 362 21.89 -10.95 18.33
N ILE A 363 20.76 -10.98 17.62
CA ILE A 363 20.35 -9.93 16.71
C ILE A 363 19.16 -9.21 17.32
N ASP A 364 19.34 -7.92 17.62
CA ASP A 364 18.29 -7.04 18.08
C ASP A 364 17.62 -6.38 16.86
N ILE A 365 16.33 -6.60 16.68
CA ILE A 365 15.53 -5.98 15.66
C ILE A 365 14.68 -4.90 16.33
N TYR A 366 15.02 -3.63 16.08
CA TYR A 366 14.25 -2.49 16.53
C TYR A 366 13.09 -2.28 15.59
N VAL A 367 11.86 -2.25 16.11
CA VAL A 367 10.62 -2.13 15.31
C VAL A 367 9.72 -1.03 15.83
N LEU A 368 9.04 -0.38 14.91
CA LEU A 368 7.92 0.53 15.15
C LEU A 368 6.79 0.18 14.17
N GLU A 369 5.56 0.11 14.66
CA GLU A 369 4.38 -0.04 13.80
C GLU A 369 4.01 1.29 13.16
N LYS A 370 3.52 1.24 11.93
CA LYS A 370 3.00 2.39 11.21
C LYS A 370 1.58 2.67 11.69
N ALA A 371 1.39 3.80 12.35
CA ALA A 371 0.06 4.26 12.76
C ALA A 371 -0.69 4.92 11.60
N ASN A 372 0.01 5.76 10.82
CA ASN A 372 -0.45 6.38 9.58
C ASN A 372 0.77 6.75 8.71
N ASN A 373 0.57 7.44 7.58
CA ASN A 373 1.67 7.78 6.67
C ASN A 373 2.74 8.71 7.27
N LEU A 374 2.43 9.41 8.34
CA LEU A 374 3.32 10.39 9.00
C LEU A 374 3.75 9.96 10.38
N GLN A 375 3.09 8.97 10.99
CA GLN A 375 3.28 8.62 12.38
C GLN A 375 3.53 7.12 12.55
N VAL A 376 4.42 6.83 13.48
CA VAL A 376 4.72 5.48 13.97
C VAL A 376 4.42 5.38 15.45
N GLN A 377 4.17 4.17 15.90
CA GLN A 377 3.92 3.85 17.30
C GLN A 377 4.74 2.63 17.72
N LYS A 378 4.78 2.36 19.03
CA LYS A 378 5.41 1.13 19.53
C LYS A 378 4.71 -0.10 18.98
N ALA A 379 5.50 -1.07 18.59
CA ALA A 379 4.98 -2.32 18.02
C ALA A 379 4.19 -3.12 19.06
N SER A 380 3.04 -3.62 18.65
CA SER A 380 2.21 -4.47 19.49
C SER A 380 2.91 -5.79 19.85
N PRO A 381 2.63 -6.39 21.01
CA PRO A 381 3.18 -7.69 21.35
C PRO A 381 2.84 -8.77 20.29
N THR A 382 1.65 -8.70 19.70
CA THR A 382 1.19 -9.62 18.66
C THR A 382 2.03 -9.50 17.40
N PHE A 383 2.28 -8.28 16.92
CA PHE A 383 3.16 -8.04 15.78
C PHE A 383 4.57 -8.60 16.01
N LYS A 384 5.17 -8.30 17.18
CA LYS A 384 6.51 -8.81 17.52
C LYS A 384 6.56 -10.33 17.52
N GLN A 385 5.55 -10.98 18.10
CA GLN A 385 5.48 -12.43 18.15
C GLN A 385 5.33 -13.06 16.76
N GLN A 386 4.49 -12.48 15.90
CA GLN A 386 4.30 -12.93 14.52
C GLN A 386 5.58 -12.72 13.69
N LEU A 387 6.27 -11.58 13.85
CA LEU A 387 7.54 -11.33 13.19
C LEU A 387 8.61 -12.37 13.61
N ILE A 388 8.72 -12.67 14.92
CA ILE A 388 9.62 -13.70 15.42
C ILE A 388 9.26 -15.07 14.81
N THR A 389 7.98 -15.43 14.82
CA THR A 389 7.50 -16.72 14.29
C THR A 389 7.80 -16.84 12.79
N ALA A 390 7.61 -15.78 12.01
CA ALA A 390 7.90 -15.76 10.58
C ALA A 390 9.41 -15.82 10.25
N LEU A 391 10.26 -15.29 11.14
CA LEU A 391 11.71 -15.34 11.00
C LEU A 391 12.32 -16.70 11.39
N GLN A 392 11.70 -17.46 12.32
CA GLN A 392 12.26 -18.72 12.84
C GLN A 392 12.69 -19.72 11.75
N PRO A 393 11.87 -20.03 10.72
CA PRO A 393 12.25 -20.99 9.68
C PRO A 393 13.29 -20.45 8.69
N LYS A 394 13.56 -19.14 8.68
CA LYS A 394 14.37 -18.46 7.67
C LYS A 394 15.73 -17.97 8.19
N LYS A 395 15.88 -17.87 9.50
CA LYS A 395 17.10 -17.43 10.16
C LYS A 395 18.20 -18.49 10.15
N MET A 396 19.44 -18.09 10.38
CA MET A 396 20.52 -19.04 10.67
C MET A 396 20.26 -19.79 11.99
N VAL A 397 20.65 -21.05 12.05
CA VAL A 397 20.44 -21.90 13.24
C VAL A 397 21.17 -21.35 14.50
N THR A 398 22.27 -20.65 14.27
CA THR A 398 23.09 -20.04 15.33
C THR A 398 22.55 -18.73 15.88
N ASP A 399 21.64 -18.08 15.15
CA ASP A 399 21.18 -16.74 15.50
C ASP A 399 20.03 -16.79 16.50
N GLU A 400 20.11 -15.93 17.50
CA GLU A 400 19.02 -15.64 18.43
C GLU A 400 18.45 -14.26 18.11
N ILE A 401 17.13 -14.16 17.97
CA ILE A 401 16.44 -12.94 17.56
C ILE A 401 15.70 -12.35 18.75
N VAL A 402 15.92 -11.08 19.01
CA VAL A 402 15.18 -10.30 20.00
C VAL A 402 14.54 -9.10 19.31
N VAL A 403 13.21 -8.98 19.40
CA VAL A 403 12.46 -7.83 18.84
C VAL A 403 12.23 -6.81 19.93
N VAL A 404 12.73 -5.60 19.71
CA VAL A 404 12.73 -4.48 20.67
C VAL A 404 11.99 -3.28 20.07
N ASP A 405 11.41 -2.43 20.91
CA ASP A 405 10.80 -1.18 20.43
C ASP A 405 11.87 -0.17 20.01
N GLY A 406 11.69 0.41 18.83
CA GLY A 406 12.40 1.61 18.43
C GLY A 406 11.96 2.85 19.22
N LEU A 407 12.73 3.91 19.14
CA LEU A 407 12.43 5.21 19.75
C LEU A 407 11.94 6.20 18.66
N VAL A 408 10.98 7.04 19.03
CA VAL A 408 10.46 8.09 18.17
C VAL A 408 10.90 9.45 18.68
N ARG A 409 11.60 10.19 17.83
CA ARG A 409 11.98 11.57 18.10
C ARG A 409 11.04 12.52 17.36
N THR A 410 10.16 13.17 18.10
CA THR A 410 9.19 14.11 17.54
C THR A 410 9.85 15.45 17.22
N LEU A 411 9.45 16.07 16.12
CA LEU A 411 9.95 17.33 15.62
C LEU A 411 8.79 18.28 15.30
N ASP A 412 8.87 19.50 15.78
CA ASP A 412 8.00 20.60 15.36
C ASP A 412 8.75 21.46 14.33
N LEU A 413 8.10 21.82 13.23
CA LEU A 413 8.67 22.68 12.20
C LEU A 413 7.91 23.99 12.07
N ILE A 414 8.66 25.09 12.05
CA ILE A 414 8.15 26.44 11.74
C ILE A 414 8.89 26.91 10.49
N ILE A 415 8.14 27.13 9.42
CA ILE A 415 8.69 27.46 8.12
C ILE A 415 8.09 28.77 7.65
N THR A 416 8.95 29.71 7.26
CA THR A 416 8.56 30.98 6.62
C THR A 416 8.92 30.92 5.15
N VAL A 417 7.94 31.09 4.28
CA VAL A 417 8.11 31.16 2.82
C VAL A 417 7.80 32.57 2.33
N LYS A 418 8.65 33.11 1.45
CA LYS A 418 8.40 34.39 0.80
C LYS A 418 8.02 34.15 -0.67
N VAL A 419 6.92 34.75 -1.05
CA VAL A 419 6.31 34.60 -2.38
C VAL A 419 6.04 35.98 -2.99
N ASP A 420 5.88 36.03 -4.31
CA ASP A 420 5.53 37.26 -5.00
C ASP A 420 4.16 37.79 -4.53
N ARG A 421 4.04 39.11 -4.31
CA ARG A 421 2.80 39.75 -3.84
C ARG A 421 1.57 39.46 -4.74
N LYS A 422 1.80 39.17 -6.00
CA LYS A 422 0.76 38.75 -6.95
C LYS A 422 0.03 37.46 -6.53
N LEU A 423 0.64 36.66 -5.70
CA LEU A 423 0.10 35.39 -5.19
C LEU A 423 -0.74 35.57 -3.90
N GLN A 424 -0.85 36.76 -3.34
CA GLN A 424 -1.62 37.04 -2.13
C GLN A 424 -3.06 36.47 -2.18
N PRO A 425 -3.82 36.57 -3.30
CA PRO A 425 -5.16 35.96 -3.38
C PRO A 425 -5.15 34.42 -3.33
N LYS A 426 -3.99 33.79 -3.53
CA LYS A 426 -3.79 32.33 -3.59
C LYS A 426 -2.98 31.80 -2.41
N GLU A 427 -2.89 32.53 -1.30
CA GLU A 427 -2.09 32.17 -0.12
C GLU A 427 -2.37 30.77 0.39
N GLN A 428 -3.64 30.37 0.48
CA GLN A 428 -4.02 29.04 0.97
C GLN A 428 -3.54 27.91 0.03
N ILE A 429 -3.52 28.18 -1.28
CA ILE A 429 -3.02 27.21 -2.26
C ILE A 429 -1.52 27.04 -2.09
N VAL A 430 -0.77 28.13 -1.90
CA VAL A 430 0.68 28.07 -1.64
C VAL A 430 0.96 27.33 -0.33
N LYS A 431 0.25 27.66 0.75
CA LYS A 431 0.37 26.94 2.03
C LYS A 431 0.10 25.45 1.88
N SER A 432 -0.92 25.05 1.13
CA SER A 432 -1.23 23.65 0.88
C SER A 432 -0.15 22.93 0.09
N LYS A 433 0.40 23.57 -0.96
CA LYS A 433 1.51 22.99 -1.74
C LYS A 433 2.76 22.79 -0.89
N VAL A 434 3.16 23.81 -0.12
CA VAL A 434 4.31 23.73 0.79
C VAL A 434 4.07 22.65 1.85
N ARG A 435 2.88 22.61 2.44
CA ARG A 435 2.50 21.60 3.42
C ARG A 435 2.65 20.20 2.83
N ASN A 436 2.05 19.95 1.67
CA ASN A 436 2.07 18.63 1.04
C ASN A 436 3.50 18.18 0.69
N ALA A 437 4.34 19.08 0.18
CA ALA A 437 5.75 18.78 -0.12
C ALA A 437 6.53 18.39 1.15
N ILE A 438 6.29 19.08 2.27
CA ILE A 438 6.94 18.75 3.54
C ILE A 438 6.41 17.44 4.13
N LEU A 439 5.09 17.21 4.07
CA LEU A 439 4.48 15.97 4.56
C LEU A 439 4.97 14.76 3.77
N ASP A 440 5.11 14.89 2.45
CA ASP A 440 5.67 13.83 1.60
C ASP A 440 7.15 13.57 1.94
N PHE A 441 7.96 14.63 2.11
CA PHE A 441 9.36 14.49 2.52
C PHE A 441 9.51 13.83 3.90
N MET A 442 8.61 14.13 4.85
CA MET A 442 8.62 13.60 6.22
C MET A 442 7.81 12.31 6.38
N ALA A 443 7.24 11.77 5.29
CA ALA A 443 6.48 10.53 5.34
C ALA A 443 7.34 9.37 5.90
N VAL A 444 6.72 8.51 6.71
CA VAL A 444 7.38 7.37 7.36
C VAL A 444 8.12 6.49 6.34
N ASP A 445 7.54 6.29 5.16
CA ASP A 445 8.15 5.46 4.12
C ASP A 445 9.46 6.05 3.58
N ASN A 446 9.64 7.36 3.66
CA ASN A 446 10.82 8.09 3.18
C ASN A 446 11.89 8.29 4.28
N ARG A 447 11.63 7.82 5.50
CA ARG A 447 12.54 7.94 6.65
C ARG A 447 13.05 6.59 7.11
N GLU A 448 14.28 6.56 7.63
CA GLU A 448 14.89 5.36 8.16
C GLU A 448 15.40 5.58 9.59
N PHE A 449 15.58 4.46 10.32
CA PHE A 449 16.22 4.50 11.63
C PHE A 449 17.64 5.05 11.54
N GLY A 450 18.04 5.92 12.48
CA GLY A 450 19.38 6.52 12.52
C GLY A 450 19.66 7.55 11.44
N GLU A 451 18.66 7.91 10.63
CA GLU A 451 18.84 8.87 9.54
C GLU A 451 18.91 10.30 10.08
N THR A 452 19.99 11.01 9.74
CA THR A 452 20.14 12.42 10.06
C THR A 452 19.20 13.27 9.19
N LEU A 453 18.39 14.12 9.79
CA LEU A 453 17.60 15.11 9.05
C LEU A 453 18.53 16.27 8.62
N VAL A 454 18.76 16.37 7.32
CA VAL A 454 19.55 17.45 6.74
C VAL A 454 18.63 18.62 6.40
N VAL A 455 18.86 19.76 7.05
CA VAL A 455 18.03 20.98 6.88
C VAL A 455 18.07 21.49 5.43
N ALA A 456 19.21 21.34 4.75
CA ALA A 456 19.35 21.74 3.36
C ALA A 456 18.44 20.92 2.40
N ASP A 457 18.24 19.62 2.68
CA ASP A 457 17.36 18.78 1.85
C ASP A 457 15.90 19.19 2.01
N LEU A 458 15.47 19.52 3.24
CA LEU A 458 14.14 20.05 3.49
C LEU A 458 13.93 21.39 2.78
N SER A 459 14.94 22.29 2.82
CA SER A 459 14.90 23.56 2.11
C SER A 459 14.82 23.37 0.60
N ARG A 460 15.56 22.41 0.03
CA ARG A 460 15.52 22.08 -1.39
C ARG A 460 14.13 21.67 -1.85
N VAL A 461 13.46 20.81 -1.12
CA VAL A 461 12.08 20.36 -1.45
C VAL A 461 11.09 21.54 -1.51
N ILE A 462 11.29 22.54 -0.64
CA ILE A 462 10.45 23.74 -0.64
C ILE A 462 10.80 24.64 -1.84
N PHE A 463 12.08 24.75 -2.22
CA PHE A 463 12.52 25.56 -3.37
C PHE A 463 12.20 24.94 -4.73
N GLU A 464 11.86 23.66 -4.81
CA GLU A 464 11.36 23.01 -6.03
C GLU A 464 9.94 23.51 -6.41
N LEU A 465 9.26 24.22 -5.50
CA LEU A 465 7.96 24.83 -5.80
C LEU A 465 8.15 26.17 -6.51
N GLU A 466 7.59 26.31 -7.69
CA GLU A 466 7.73 27.50 -8.56
C GLU A 466 7.26 28.80 -7.89
N GLU A 467 6.30 28.71 -6.98
CA GLU A 467 5.73 29.86 -6.28
C GLU A 467 6.62 30.42 -5.17
N VAL A 468 7.59 29.64 -4.67
CA VAL A 468 8.44 30.01 -3.55
C VAL A 468 9.71 30.68 -4.04
N ARG A 469 10.01 31.88 -3.53
CA ARG A 469 11.24 32.62 -3.84
C ARG A 469 12.30 32.48 -2.76
N ILE A 470 11.89 32.51 -1.51
CA ILE A 470 12.76 32.34 -0.35
C ILE A 470 12.03 31.43 0.63
N ALA A 471 12.78 30.51 1.23
CA ALA A 471 12.28 29.67 2.32
C ALA A 471 13.28 29.71 3.49
N SER A 472 12.79 29.81 4.71
CA SER A 472 13.59 29.67 5.93
C SER A 472 12.90 28.72 6.89
N ILE A 473 13.70 27.92 7.59
CA ILE A 473 13.23 27.08 8.69
C ILE A 473 13.62 27.81 9.97
N ASP A 474 12.62 28.32 10.68
CA ASP A 474 12.86 29.31 11.75
C ASP A 474 13.36 28.69 13.05
N ASN A 475 13.01 27.44 13.32
CA ASN A 475 13.29 26.78 14.61
C ASN A 475 14.30 25.64 14.53
N VAL A 476 14.81 25.30 13.36
CA VAL A 476 15.83 24.26 13.15
C VAL A 476 16.94 24.81 12.27
N MET A 477 18.08 25.16 12.86
CA MET A 477 19.20 25.75 12.13
C MET A 477 20.32 24.77 11.82
N GLU A 478 20.35 23.63 12.51
CA GLU A 478 21.38 22.60 12.36
C GLU A 478 20.75 21.25 12.01
N ASN A 479 21.54 20.40 11.37
CA ASN A 479 21.12 19.04 11.05
C ASN A 479 20.81 18.26 12.34
N ILE A 480 19.66 17.57 12.35
CA ILE A 480 19.23 16.79 13.51
C ILE A 480 19.77 15.37 13.37
N LYS A 481 20.75 15.06 14.23
CA LYS A 481 21.30 13.69 14.35
C LYS A 481 20.46 12.90 15.34
N VAL A 482 20.22 11.64 15.02
CA VAL A 482 19.52 10.68 15.87
C VAL A 482 20.36 9.43 16.06
N GLU A 483 20.06 8.68 17.11
CA GLU A 483 20.71 7.40 17.36
C GLU A 483 20.19 6.32 16.39
N PHE A 484 20.94 5.24 16.21
CA PHE A 484 20.66 4.17 15.26
C PHE A 484 19.29 3.50 15.47
N ASN A 485 18.69 3.61 16.66
CA ASN A 485 17.40 3.05 17.05
C ASN A 485 16.30 4.13 17.17
N GLU A 486 16.57 5.35 16.72
CA GLU A 486 15.60 6.45 16.72
C GLU A 486 15.11 6.76 15.31
N LEU A 487 13.82 7.06 15.17
CA LEU A 487 13.18 7.57 13.96
C LEU A 487 12.66 8.99 14.19
N ILE A 488 12.93 9.90 13.25
CA ILE A 488 12.39 11.26 13.31
C ILE A 488 10.97 11.28 12.75
N GLN A 489 10.06 11.86 13.51
CA GLN A 489 8.64 12.02 13.16
C GLN A 489 8.22 13.46 13.28
N LEU A 490 7.49 13.96 12.27
CA LEU A 490 6.88 15.29 12.33
C LEU A 490 5.69 15.27 13.30
N ASN A 491 5.69 16.21 14.26
CA ASN A 491 4.60 16.39 15.21
C ASN A 491 3.70 17.57 14.79
N ASN A 492 4.28 18.77 14.68
CA ASN A 492 3.54 19.96 14.27
C ASN A 492 4.25 20.68 13.11
N LEU A 493 3.45 21.26 12.20
CA LEU A 493 3.92 22.06 11.08
C LEU A 493 3.19 23.41 11.02
N LEU A 494 3.93 24.49 11.25
CA LEU A 494 3.46 25.85 11.09
C LEU A 494 4.09 26.50 9.86
N ILE A 495 3.28 26.96 8.93
CA ILE A 495 3.74 27.65 7.70
C ILE A 495 3.30 29.10 7.74
N LYS A 496 4.27 30.02 7.67
CA LYS A 496 4.07 31.45 7.54
C LYS A 496 4.36 31.86 6.10
N VAL A 497 3.53 32.71 5.55
CA VAL A 497 3.72 33.29 4.20
C VAL A 497 3.99 34.78 4.33
N GLU A 498 5.09 35.24 3.78
CA GLU A 498 5.46 36.63 3.63
C GLU A 498 5.49 37.02 2.14
N TYR A 499 5.22 38.29 1.84
CA TYR A 499 5.17 38.77 0.48
C TYR A 499 6.39 39.63 0.18
N LEU A 500 6.98 39.38 -0.99
CA LEU A 500 8.02 40.23 -1.59
C LEU A 500 7.33 41.33 -2.41
N ASP A 501 7.84 42.56 -2.26
CA ASP A 501 7.34 43.75 -2.99
C ASP A 501 7.69 43.68 -4.48
#